data_07af87a052425ed61435582139c0466a
#
_entry.id   07af87a052425ed61435582139c0466a
#
_cell.length_a   1.000
_cell.length_b   1.000
_cell.length_c   1.000
_cell.angle_alpha   90.00
_cell.angle_beta   90.00
_cell.angle_gamma   90.00
#
_symmetry.space_group_name_H-M   'P 1'
#
loop_
_entity.id
_entity.type
_entity.pdbx_description
1 polymer ?
#
loop_
_entity_poly.entity_id
_entity_poly.type
_entity_poly.pdbx_seq_one_letter_code
_entity_poly.pdbx_strand_id
1 'polypeptide(L)'
;MTLPFRSAQVVIQGAGPVGLACSIWLLENHPDLQVILLDKNPQDDSFLSSADDRGIAISEGSKQLLENIHAWVKEAPTIHSVHVSHRGHFGQTLMSKDEIGQKALGHIVRYRDVVIALRHQLRRMQMNSVNFIWEFDFSDNIELQQLSSEACLIHADGGLFHEQSAKDVRKDYGQSALVGSLEVSNVSPDMAWERFTEEGPIAILPHHQGHDFKNFVWCASKKTIEQLIQFDDTTFLLKLQEALQMPIGKLNKVLHRKSYPLGLNIKKNIVSDREVWIGNAAQTLHPVAGQGLNLGLRDAYTLANALAFFYARPDQHSVQKLQQTLHQYQQQRQRDRDATIRVTDLMASVFATNAFPFVLARGLALSALQWIPPLKNQLARQMMFGQR
;
A
#
# COMPACT_ATOMS: atom_id res chain seq x y z
N MET A 1 31.83 -13.32 0.98
CA MET A 1 31.28 -14.63 0.54
C MET A 1 30.54 -14.41 -0.77
N THR A 2 30.83 -15.21 -1.78
CA THR A 2 30.01 -15.19 -3.00
C THR A 2 28.68 -15.86 -2.70
N LEU A 3 27.58 -15.15 -2.84
CA LEU A 3 26.24 -15.71 -2.65
C LEU A 3 25.99 -16.87 -3.63
N PRO A 4 25.28 -17.95 -3.21
CA PRO A 4 25.03 -19.11 -4.02
C PRO A 4 23.90 -18.88 -5.03
N PHE A 5 23.99 -17.81 -5.83
CA PHE A 5 22.94 -17.45 -6.80
C PHE A 5 22.58 -18.56 -7.77
N ARG A 6 23.57 -19.41 -8.13
CA ARG A 6 23.34 -20.53 -9.07
C ARG A 6 22.47 -21.64 -8.49
N SER A 7 22.40 -21.79 -7.18
CA SER A 7 21.52 -22.77 -6.54
C SER A 7 20.15 -22.18 -6.16
N ALA A 8 20.00 -20.86 -6.14
CA ALA A 8 18.75 -20.23 -5.80
C ALA A 8 17.66 -20.50 -6.85
N GLN A 9 16.47 -20.85 -6.39
CA GLN A 9 15.27 -20.97 -7.23
C GLN A 9 14.51 -19.67 -7.32
N VAL A 10 14.53 -18.87 -6.25
CA VAL A 10 13.92 -17.55 -6.21
C VAL A 10 14.89 -16.55 -5.58
N VAL A 11 15.09 -15.42 -6.26
CA VAL A 11 15.84 -14.27 -5.71
C VAL A 11 14.89 -13.09 -5.64
N ILE A 12 14.83 -12.43 -4.47
CA ILE A 12 13.97 -11.28 -4.21
C ILE A 12 14.84 -10.08 -3.91
N GLN A 13 14.73 -9.02 -4.70
CA GLN A 13 15.38 -7.74 -4.44
C GLN A 13 14.42 -6.79 -3.72
N GLY A 14 14.78 -6.39 -2.49
CA GLY A 14 14.02 -5.47 -1.65
C GLY A 14 13.23 -6.15 -0.54
N ALA A 15 13.63 -5.88 0.71
CA ALA A 15 12.96 -6.32 1.93
C ALA A 15 12.03 -5.23 2.52
N GLY A 16 11.29 -4.55 1.66
CA GLY A 16 10.09 -3.80 2.07
C GLY A 16 8.95 -4.76 2.43
N PRO A 17 7.79 -4.25 2.93
CA PRO A 17 6.70 -5.11 3.39
C PRO A 17 6.22 -6.13 2.34
N VAL A 18 6.27 -5.78 1.06
CA VAL A 18 5.82 -6.65 -0.04
C VAL A 18 6.82 -7.78 -0.30
N GLY A 19 8.13 -7.49 -0.33
CA GLY A 19 9.18 -8.50 -0.52
C GLY A 19 9.30 -9.44 0.67
N LEU A 20 9.24 -8.91 1.90
CA LEU A 20 9.21 -9.70 3.14
C LEU A 20 8.02 -10.67 3.17
N ALA A 21 6.81 -10.17 2.89
CA ALA A 21 5.61 -10.99 2.86
C ALA A 21 5.68 -12.07 1.77
N CYS A 22 6.20 -11.72 0.57
CA CYS A 22 6.42 -12.67 -0.52
C CYS A 22 7.35 -13.80 -0.08
N SER A 23 8.47 -13.48 0.56
CA SER A 23 9.43 -14.47 1.09
C SER A 23 8.77 -15.42 2.08
N ILE A 24 7.97 -14.90 3.02
CA ILE A 24 7.28 -15.72 4.02
C ILE A 24 6.28 -16.66 3.34
N TRP A 25 5.41 -16.17 2.43
CA TRP A 25 4.45 -17.03 1.72
C TRP A 25 5.12 -18.09 0.86
N LEU A 26 6.24 -17.78 0.22
CA LEU A 26 7.01 -18.79 -0.54
C LEU A 26 7.50 -19.91 0.37
N LEU A 27 8.12 -19.56 1.50
CA LEU A 27 8.68 -20.52 2.44
C LEU A 27 7.61 -21.31 3.21
N GLU A 28 6.45 -20.71 3.52
CA GLU A 28 5.32 -21.42 4.14
C GLU A 28 4.69 -22.43 3.17
N ASN A 29 4.52 -22.04 1.90
CA ASN A 29 3.91 -22.90 0.89
C ASN A 29 4.87 -23.97 0.35
N HIS A 30 6.18 -23.73 0.43
CA HIS A 30 7.22 -24.65 -0.02
C HIS A 30 8.49 -24.50 0.84
N PRO A 31 8.57 -25.18 2.00
CA PRO A 31 9.67 -25.03 2.96
C PRO A 31 11.07 -25.41 2.40
N ASP A 32 11.13 -26.26 1.38
CA ASP A 32 12.38 -26.71 0.76
C ASP A 32 12.86 -25.76 -0.37
N LEU A 33 12.10 -24.72 -0.68
CA LEU A 33 12.45 -23.78 -1.74
C LEU A 33 13.69 -22.97 -1.38
N GLN A 34 14.66 -22.92 -2.29
CA GLN A 34 15.87 -22.12 -2.11
C GLN A 34 15.60 -20.66 -2.48
N VAL A 35 15.46 -19.83 -1.44
CA VAL A 35 15.12 -18.39 -1.56
C VAL A 35 16.28 -17.54 -1.06
N ILE A 36 16.68 -16.55 -1.86
CA ILE A 36 17.59 -15.48 -1.44
C ILE A 36 16.80 -14.17 -1.41
N LEU A 37 16.79 -13.48 -0.26
CA LEU A 37 16.27 -12.15 -0.10
C LEU A 37 17.43 -11.17 0.06
N LEU A 38 17.45 -10.12 -0.77
CA LEU A 38 18.49 -9.09 -0.78
C LEU A 38 17.90 -7.77 -0.29
N ASP A 39 18.59 -7.09 0.60
CA ASP A 39 18.18 -5.78 1.11
C ASP A 39 19.38 -4.81 1.11
N LYS A 40 19.13 -3.58 0.69
CA LYS A 40 20.10 -2.49 0.78
C LYS A 40 20.23 -1.89 2.18
N ASN A 41 19.27 -2.16 3.06
CA ASN A 41 19.27 -1.68 4.42
C ASN A 41 19.96 -2.66 5.37
N PRO A 42 20.48 -2.19 6.50
CA PRO A 42 21.16 -3.06 7.46
C PRO A 42 20.22 -4.09 8.12
N GLN A 43 20.82 -5.06 8.75
CA GLN A 43 20.10 -6.14 9.43
C GLN A 43 19.32 -5.65 10.66
N ASP A 44 19.85 -4.68 11.36
CA ASP A 44 19.16 -4.09 12.51
C ASP A 44 17.95 -3.25 12.05
N ASP A 45 17.09 -2.91 12.99
CA ASP A 45 15.88 -2.12 12.69
C ASP A 45 16.11 -0.60 12.90
N SER A 46 17.37 -0.16 13.07
CA SER A 46 17.75 1.23 13.35
C SER A 46 17.39 2.16 12.18
N PHE A 47 17.43 1.66 10.94
CA PHE A 47 17.01 2.41 9.76
C PHE A 47 15.50 2.71 9.73
N LEU A 48 14.70 1.91 10.46
CA LEU A 48 13.29 2.17 10.69
C LEU A 48 13.17 3.28 11.74
N SER A 49 13.69 4.47 11.39
CA SER A 49 13.73 5.61 12.29
C SER A 49 12.33 5.94 12.82
N SER A 50 12.27 6.60 13.96
CA SER A 50 11.03 7.19 14.51
C SER A 50 10.31 8.12 13.49
N ALA A 51 11.00 8.53 12.44
CA ALA A 51 10.46 9.34 11.36
C ALA A 51 9.53 8.58 10.39
N ASP A 52 9.46 7.25 10.42
CA ASP A 52 8.52 6.46 9.58
C ASP A 52 7.31 5.94 10.38
N ASP A 53 6.79 6.79 11.26
CA ASP A 53 5.54 6.59 12.01
C ASP A 53 4.28 6.82 11.16
N ARG A 54 4.41 6.81 9.83
CA ARG A 54 3.26 6.98 8.94
C ARG A 54 2.19 5.95 9.25
N GLY A 55 0.99 6.43 9.58
CA GLY A 55 -0.19 5.61 9.61
C GLY A 55 -0.57 5.19 8.19
N ILE A 56 -0.64 3.89 7.94
CA ILE A 56 -1.07 3.32 6.66
C ILE A 56 -2.35 2.52 6.84
N ALA A 57 -3.25 2.62 5.86
CA ALA A 57 -4.50 1.87 5.86
C ALA A 57 -4.29 0.48 5.27
N ILE A 58 -4.54 -0.55 6.07
CA ILE A 58 -4.57 -1.95 5.66
C ILE A 58 -6.02 -2.38 5.55
N SER A 59 -6.43 -2.89 4.40
CA SER A 59 -7.77 -3.43 4.20
C SER A 59 -7.99 -4.72 4.99
N GLU A 60 -9.24 -5.06 5.29
CA GLU A 60 -9.54 -6.32 6.00
C GLU A 60 -9.00 -7.54 5.24
N GLY A 61 -9.05 -7.54 3.89
CA GLY A 61 -8.48 -8.61 3.08
C GLY A 61 -6.96 -8.74 3.21
N SER A 62 -6.24 -7.63 3.27
CA SER A 62 -4.78 -7.64 3.48
C SER A 62 -4.39 -8.02 4.91
N LYS A 63 -5.20 -7.62 5.91
CA LYS A 63 -5.05 -8.08 7.29
C LYS A 63 -5.11 -9.60 7.36
N GLN A 64 -6.14 -10.22 6.78
CA GLN A 64 -6.28 -11.67 6.74
C GLN A 64 -5.06 -12.37 6.13
N LEU A 65 -4.50 -11.80 5.06
CA LEU A 65 -3.26 -12.32 4.46
C LEU A 65 -2.07 -12.27 5.43
N LEU A 66 -1.92 -11.16 6.16
CA LEU A 66 -0.84 -11.00 7.15
C LEU A 66 -1.07 -11.87 8.41
N GLU A 67 -2.32 -12.08 8.83
CA GLU A 67 -2.65 -12.99 9.93
C GLU A 67 -2.27 -14.43 9.59
N ASN A 68 -2.53 -14.88 8.37
CA ASN A 68 -2.21 -16.23 7.92
C ASN A 68 -0.71 -16.57 8.01
N ILE A 69 0.15 -15.58 7.90
CA ILE A 69 1.61 -15.72 8.06
C ILE A 69 2.12 -15.24 9.42
N HIS A 70 1.26 -15.07 10.41
CA HIS A 70 1.60 -14.62 11.76
C HIS A 70 2.37 -13.30 11.83
N ALA A 71 2.17 -12.42 10.85
CA ALA A 71 2.82 -11.11 10.72
C ALA A 71 1.86 -9.93 10.89
N TRP A 72 0.69 -10.16 11.52
CA TRP A 72 -0.24 -9.07 11.81
C TRP A 72 0.19 -8.27 13.05
N VAL A 73 0.05 -6.95 12.96
CA VAL A 73 0.29 -6.02 14.07
C VAL A 73 -0.89 -6.09 15.03
N LYS A 74 -0.63 -6.51 16.30
CA LYS A 74 -1.67 -6.56 17.33
C LYS A 74 -2.14 -5.15 17.68
N GLU A 75 -3.41 -5.03 18.09
CA GLU A 75 -4.02 -3.79 18.57
C GLU A 75 -4.09 -2.65 17.54
N ALA A 76 -4.10 -2.98 16.24
CA ALA A 76 -4.30 -2.00 15.19
C ALA A 76 -5.71 -1.39 15.26
N PRO A 77 -5.87 -0.06 15.36
CA PRO A 77 -7.17 0.60 15.38
C PRO A 77 -7.97 0.28 14.12
N THR A 78 -9.25 0.00 14.32
CA THR A 78 -10.18 -0.40 13.28
C THR A 78 -10.81 0.81 12.58
N ILE A 79 -11.19 0.64 11.33
CA ILE A 79 -12.07 1.55 10.60
C ILE A 79 -13.43 0.85 10.46
N HIS A 80 -14.43 1.33 11.19
CA HIS A 80 -15.79 0.81 11.11
C HIS A 80 -16.64 1.54 10.07
N SER A 81 -16.34 2.82 9.86
CA SER A 81 -17.06 3.64 8.88
C SER A 81 -16.11 4.57 8.14
N VAL A 82 -16.40 4.83 6.87
CA VAL A 82 -15.70 5.80 6.04
C VAL A 82 -16.71 6.80 5.51
N HIS A 83 -16.53 8.07 5.86
CA HIS A 83 -17.31 9.18 5.34
C HIS A 83 -16.56 9.86 4.19
N VAL A 84 -17.14 9.84 3.00
CA VAL A 84 -16.57 10.47 1.81
C VAL A 84 -17.44 11.65 1.41
N SER A 85 -16.84 12.82 1.23
CA SER A 85 -17.56 14.05 0.87
C SER A 85 -16.68 15.04 0.11
N HIS A 86 -17.29 16.03 -0.52
CA HIS A 86 -16.60 17.09 -1.25
C HIS A 86 -16.89 18.45 -0.62
N ARG A 87 -15.85 19.26 -0.37
CA ARG A 87 -15.97 20.59 0.24
C ARG A 87 -16.73 21.53 -0.67
N GLY A 88 -17.75 22.23 -0.10
CA GLY A 88 -18.54 23.23 -0.83
C GLY A 88 -19.51 22.66 -1.86
N HIS A 89 -19.62 21.33 -1.99
CA HIS A 89 -20.48 20.69 -2.98
C HIS A 89 -21.43 19.67 -2.34
N PHE A 90 -22.53 19.37 -3.02
CA PHE A 90 -23.44 18.31 -2.61
C PHE A 90 -22.85 16.92 -2.91
N GLY A 91 -23.43 15.92 -2.28
CA GLY A 91 -23.01 14.51 -2.43
C GLY A 91 -22.02 14.12 -1.35
N GLN A 92 -22.44 13.11 -0.61
CA GLN A 92 -21.62 12.41 0.38
C GLN A 92 -22.04 10.97 0.42
N THR A 93 -21.14 10.09 0.88
CA THR A 93 -21.47 8.70 1.14
C THR A 93 -20.83 8.25 2.44
N LEU A 94 -21.58 7.47 3.19
CA LEU A 94 -21.11 6.79 4.38
C LEU A 94 -21.08 5.29 4.07
N MET A 95 -19.90 4.69 4.14
CA MET A 95 -19.71 3.24 4.06
C MET A 95 -19.55 2.71 5.47
N SER A 96 -20.31 1.68 5.85
CA SER A 96 -20.24 1.04 7.15
C SER A 96 -19.87 -0.43 6.99
N LYS A 97 -19.10 -0.95 7.95
CA LYS A 97 -18.77 -2.38 8.05
C LYS A 97 -20.01 -3.28 8.10
N ASP A 98 -21.09 -2.80 8.74
CA ASP A 98 -22.34 -3.54 8.92
C ASP A 98 -23.10 -3.72 7.59
N GLU A 99 -23.08 -2.69 6.73
CA GLU A 99 -23.68 -2.77 5.38
C GLU A 99 -22.97 -3.82 4.49
N ILE A 100 -21.69 -4.08 4.74
CA ILE A 100 -20.87 -4.99 3.95
C ILE A 100 -20.79 -6.38 4.61
N GLY A 101 -21.25 -6.51 5.86
CA GLY A 101 -21.21 -7.74 6.64
C GLY A 101 -19.79 -8.12 7.07
N GLN A 102 -18.94 -7.14 7.42
CA GLN A 102 -17.56 -7.33 7.84
C GLN A 102 -17.33 -6.87 9.28
N LYS A 103 -16.25 -7.35 9.91
CA LYS A 103 -15.85 -6.91 11.25
C LYS A 103 -15.27 -5.49 11.25
N ALA A 104 -14.60 -5.10 10.18
CA ALA A 104 -14.05 -3.79 9.92
C ALA A 104 -13.94 -3.55 8.41
N LEU A 105 -13.84 -2.31 7.97
CA LEU A 105 -13.50 -1.93 6.60
C LEU A 105 -11.99 -2.00 6.36
N GLY A 106 -11.22 -1.74 7.40
CA GLY A 106 -9.77 -1.77 7.40
C GLY A 106 -9.21 -1.41 8.77
N HIS A 107 -7.91 -1.25 8.81
CA HIS A 107 -7.15 -0.98 10.02
C HIS A 107 -6.06 0.05 9.72
N ILE A 108 -5.68 0.83 10.73
CA ILE A 108 -4.54 1.73 10.61
C ILE A 108 -3.37 1.13 11.39
N VAL A 109 -2.23 1.00 10.73
CA VAL A 109 -0.98 0.53 11.34
C VAL A 109 0.15 1.49 11.00
N ARG A 110 1.18 1.55 11.83
CA ARG A 110 2.40 2.26 11.44
C ARG A 110 3.18 1.42 10.43
N TYR A 111 3.72 2.08 9.41
CA TYR A 111 4.51 1.39 8.39
C TYR A 111 5.63 0.54 9.00
N ARG A 112 6.37 1.12 9.96
CA ARG A 112 7.48 0.42 10.64
C ARG A 112 7.01 -0.84 11.39
N ASP A 113 5.83 -0.83 12.00
CA ASP A 113 5.35 -1.97 12.78
C ASP A 113 5.03 -3.17 11.88
N VAL A 114 4.51 -2.91 10.68
CA VAL A 114 4.30 -3.95 9.67
C VAL A 114 5.63 -4.55 9.22
N VAL A 115 6.62 -3.70 8.94
CA VAL A 115 7.96 -4.17 8.55
C VAL A 115 8.60 -4.98 9.68
N ILE A 116 8.54 -4.51 10.93
CA ILE A 116 9.09 -5.21 12.10
C ILE A 116 8.41 -6.58 12.28
N ALA A 117 7.07 -6.64 12.19
CA ALA A 117 6.33 -7.90 12.35
C ALA A 117 6.72 -8.92 11.27
N LEU A 118 6.83 -8.50 10.01
CA LEU A 118 7.28 -9.33 8.90
C LEU A 118 8.74 -9.78 9.07
N ARG A 119 9.66 -8.88 9.43
CA ARG A 119 11.07 -9.20 9.68
C ARG A 119 11.21 -10.19 10.82
N HIS A 120 10.46 -9.99 11.90
CA HIS A 120 10.47 -10.91 13.05
C HIS A 120 10.00 -12.32 12.66
N GLN A 121 8.92 -12.42 11.90
CA GLN A 121 8.42 -13.71 11.41
C GLN A 121 9.44 -14.38 10.48
N LEU A 122 10.02 -13.63 9.56
CA LEU A 122 11.00 -14.17 8.62
C LEU A 122 12.29 -14.64 9.32
N ARG A 123 12.78 -13.91 10.34
CA ARG A 123 13.92 -14.35 11.17
C ARG A 123 13.63 -15.66 11.90
N ARG A 124 12.39 -15.83 12.41
CA ARG A 124 11.99 -17.11 13.03
C ARG A 124 12.03 -18.27 12.03
N MET A 125 11.61 -18.06 10.80
CA MET A 125 11.65 -19.06 9.74
C MET A 125 13.10 -19.36 9.34
N GLN A 126 13.97 -18.35 9.22
CA GLN A 126 15.39 -18.50 8.89
C GLN A 126 16.13 -19.38 9.90
N MET A 127 15.82 -19.29 11.18
CA MET A 127 16.43 -20.15 12.21
C MET A 127 16.12 -21.65 12.02
N ASN A 128 15.04 -21.98 11.31
CA ASN A 128 14.54 -23.31 11.08
C ASN A 128 14.73 -23.80 9.63
N SER A 129 15.30 -22.99 8.75
CA SER A 129 15.47 -23.33 7.32
C SER A 129 16.90 -23.07 6.86
N VAL A 130 17.51 -24.08 6.27
CA VAL A 130 18.83 -24.00 5.61
C VAL A 130 18.72 -23.47 4.17
N ASN A 131 17.52 -23.39 3.64
CA ASN A 131 17.24 -23.05 2.24
C ASN A 131 16.92 -21.57 2.04
N PHE A 132 16.90 -20.77 3.13
CA PHE A 132 16.63 -19.35 3.08
C PHE A 132 17.87 -18.54 3.48
N ILE A 133 18.29 -17.66 2.58
CA ILE A 133 19.38 -16.69 2.80
C ILE A 133 18.78 -15.28 2.77
N TRP A 134 19.06 -14.51 3.80
CA TRP A 134 18.75 -13.08 3.84
C TRP A 134 20.04 -12.27 3.97
N GLU A 135 20.39 -11.55 2.91
CA GLU A 135 21.61 -10.74 2.83
C GLU A 135 21.26 -9.26 2.94
N PHE A 136 22.01 -8.54 3.74
CA PHE A 136 21.86 -7.13 4.04
C PHE A 136 22.99 -6.30 3.44
N ASP A 137 22.83 -4.98 3.36
CA ASP A 137 23.77 -4.04 2.76
C ASP A 137 24.10 -4.38 1.30
N PHE A 138 23.19 -5.07 0.63
CA PHE A 138 23.35 -5.49 -0.76
C PHE A 138 22.77 -4.42 -1.69
N SER A 139 23.63 -3.72 -2.41
CA SER A 139 23.27 -2.61 -3.32
C SER A 139 23.40 -2.96 -4.79
N ASP A 140 24.02 -4.09 -5.14
CA ASP A 140 24.25 -4.47 -6.51
C ASP A 140 22.97 -4.91 -7.21
N ASN A 141 22.86 -4.63 -8.50
CA ASN A 141 21.80 -5.18 -9.32
C ASN A 141 22.12 -6.63 -9.69
N ILE A 142 21.15 -7.52 -9.47
CA ILE A 142 21.26 -8.91 -9.91
C ILE A 142 20.75 -9.03 -11.33
N GLU A 143 21.52 -9.66 -12.18
CA GLU A 143 21.13 -9.99 -13.55
C GLU A 143 20.74 -11.47 -13.66
N LEU A 144 19.78 -11.79 -14.51
CA LEU A 144 19.32 -13.16 -14.77
C LEU A 144 20.44 -14.13 -15.15
N GLN A 145 21.51 -13.61 -15.78
CA GLN A 145 22.67 -14.41 -16.19
C GLN A 145 23.44 -14.98 -15.00
N GLN A 146 23.34 -14.38 -13.83
CA GLN A 146 24.00 -14.85 -12.59
C GLN A 146 23.22 -16.01 -11.93
N LEU A 147 21.96 -16.20 -12.32
CA LEU A 147 21.04 -17.19 -11.77
C LEU A 147 21.03 -18.47 -12.59
N SER A 148 20.49 -19.55 -12.00
CA SER A 148 20.19 -20.76 -12.77
C SER A 148 19.13 -20.47 -13.85
N SER A 149 19.06 -21.33 -14.88
CA SER A 149 18.10 -21.17 -15.97
C SER A 149 16.64 -21.26 -15.51
N GLU A 150 16.38 -21.88 -14.38
CA GLU A 150 15.05 -22.10 -13.82
C GLU A 150 14.73 -21.18 -12.63
N ALA A 151 15.63 -20.25 -12.31
CA ALA A 151 15.42 -19.31 -11.21
C ALA A 151 14.51 -18.15 -11.65
N CYS A 152 13.68 -17.68 -10.70
CA CYS A 152 12.87 -16.49 -10.82
C CYS A 152 13.49 -15.32 -10.05
N LEU A 153 13.60 -14.15 -10.70
CA LEU A 153 14.02 -12.88 -10.08
C LEU A 153 12.80 -12.02 -9.79
N ILE A 154 12.61 -11.65 -8.53
CA ILE A 154 11.49 -10.81 -8.07
C ILE A 154 12.03 -9.43 -7.66
N HIS A 155 11.56 -8.39 -8.34
CA HIS A 155 11.83 -7.00 -7.98
C HIS A 155 10.75 -6.48 -7.05
N ALA A 156 11.13 -6.19 -5.79
CA ALA A 156 10.28 -5.63 -4.75
C ALA A 156 10.88 -4.36 -4.11
N ASP A 157 11.91 -3.78 -4.73
CA ASP A 157 12.75 -2.66 -4.27
C ASP A 157 12.25 -1.29 -4.70
N GLY A 158 10.96 -1.13 -4.88
CA GLY A 158 10.34 0.04 -5.52
C GLY A 158 10.59 1.42 -4.91
N GLY A 159 10.89 1.54 -3.62
CA GLY A 159 11.14 2.85 -2.96
C GLY A 159 9.98 3.85 -3.03
N LEU A 160 10.25 5.12 -2.71
CA LEU A 160 9.29 6.22 -2.83
C LEU A 160 9.24 6.77 -4.27
N PHE A 161 8.15 7.42 -4.66
CA PHE A 161 7.92 7.91 -6.03
C PHE A 161 9.08 8.75 -6.60
N HIS A 162 9.67 9.62 -5.79
CA HIS A 162 10.76 10.50 -6.24
C HIS A 162 12.12 9.79 -6.37
N GLU A 163 12.26 8.62 -5.76
CA GLU A 163 13.48 7.80 -5.81
C GLU A 163 13.49 6.88 -7.03
N GLN A 164 12.34 6.73 -7.70
CA GLN A 164 12.16 5.78 -8.78
C GLN A 164 12.50 6.39 -10.15
N SER A 165 13.14 5.60 -11.00
CA SER A 165 13.20 5.86 -12.43
C SER A 165 11.80 5.80 -13.07
N ALA A 166 11.64 6.45 -14.24
CA ALA A 166 10.39 6.39 -14.98
C ALA A 166 10.14 4.97 -15.50
N LYS A 167 8.91 4.48 -15.27
CA LYS A 167 8.38 3.25 -15.87
C LYS A 167 7.55 3.59 -17.13
N ASP A 168 6.77 2.63 -17.64
CA ASP A 168 6.00 2.77 -18.88
C ASP A 168 4.97 3.92 -18.83
N VAL A 169 4.41 4.20 -17.65
CA VAL A 169 3.53 5.33 -17.42
C VAL A 169 3.99 6.07 -16.16
N ARG A 170 4.41 7.32 -16.33
CA ARG A 170 4.75 8.20 -15.21
C ARG A 170 3.93 9.49 -15.29
N LYS A 171 3.26 9.84 -14.19
CA LYS A 171 2.47 11.06 -14.06
C LYS A 171 2.82 11.73 -12.74
N ASP A 172 3.39 12.92 -12.80
CA ASP A 172 3.52 13.80 -11.62
C ASP A 172 2.20 14.58 -11.50
N TYR A 173 1.53 14.46 -10.36
CA TYR A 173 0.29 15.21 -10.11
C TYR A 173 0.57 16.68 -9.74
N GLY A 174 1.83 17.08 -9.57
CA GLY A 174 2.19 18.40 -9.06
C GLY A 174 1.83 18.58 -7.58
N GLN A 175 1.51 17.49 -6.89
CA GLN A 175 1.05 17.46 -5.51
C GLN A 175 2.07 16.80 -4.59
N SER A 176 1.94 17.11 -3.30
CA SER A 176 2.56 16.37 -2.21
C SER A 176 1.52 16.00 -1.17
N ALA A 177 1.73 14.93 -0.42
CA ALA A 177 0.97 14.60 0.78
C ALA A 177 1.69 15.13 2.00
N LEU A 178 1.02 15.94 2.81
CA LEU A 178 1.43 16.26 4.18
C LEU A 178 0.78 15.25 5.11
N VAL A 179 1.59 14.44 5.77
CA VAL A 179 1.14 13.43 6.72
C VAL A 179 1.57 13.80 8.13
N GLY A 180 0.77 13.43 9.11
CA GLY A 180 1.07 13.68 10.50
C GLY A 180 -0.01 13.15 11.43
N SER A 181 0.08 13.54 12.70
CA SER A 181 -0.85 13.13 13.75
C SER A 181 -1.38 14.34 14.52
N LEU A 182 -2.59 14.22 15.00
CA LEU A 182 -3.34 15.24 15.73
C LEU A 182 -3.77 14.68 17.08
N GLU A 183 -3.70 15.51 18.09
CA GLU A 183 -4.47 15.33 19.32
C GLU A 183 -5.85 15.97 19.11
N VAL A 184 -6.91 15.24 19.46
CA VAL A 184 -8.29 15.61 19.17
C VAL A 184 -9.19 15.35 20.36
N SER A 185 -10.38 15.95 20.36
CA SER A 185 -11.43 15.63 21.33
C SER A 185 -12.80 15.62 20.68
N ASN A 186 -13.72 14.83 21.24
CA ASN A 186 -15.10 14.65 20.71
C ASN A 186 -15.12 14.17 19.25
N VAL A 187 -14.20 13.30 18.86
CA VAL A 187 -14.11 12.70 17.52
C VAL A 187 -14.49 11.22 17.60
N SER A 188 -15.27 10.72 16.63
CA SER A 188 -15.61 9.29 16.55
C SER A 188 -14.33 8.46 16.41
N PRO A 189 -14.10 7.47 17.27
CA PRO A 189 -12.84 6.73 17.33
C PRO A 189 -12.58 5.91 16.06
N ASP A 190 -13.56 5.15 15.59
CA ASP A 190 -13.44 4.15 14.54
C ASP A 190 -13.91 4.66 13.17
N MET A 191 -14.04 5.97 13.03
CA MET A 191 -14.45 6.61 11.77
C MET A 191 -13.24 7.18 11.04
N ALA A 192 -13.21 6.96 9.74
CA ALA A 192 -12.33 7.63 8.81
C ALA A 192 -13.13 8.64 7.97
N TRP A 193 -12.50 9.76 7.65
CA TRP A 193 -13.06 10.78 6.77
C TRP A 193 -12.14 10.96 5.57
N GLU A 194 -12.75 11.02 4.39
CA GLU A 194 -12.10 11.40 3.14
C GLU A 194 -12.80 12.65 2.62
N ARG A 195 -12.17 13.79 2.78
CA ARG A 195 -12.71 15.09 2.38
C ARG A 195 -11.99 15.58 1.15
N PHE A 196 -12.64 15.56 0.00
CA PHE A 196 -12.10 16.13 -1.22
C PHE A 196 -12.19 17.66 -1.17
N THR A 197 -11.10 18.32 -1.53
CA THR A 197 -11.00 19.76 -1.68
C THR A 197 -10.55 20.12 -3.09
N GLU A 198 -10.55 21.40 -3.42
CA GLU A 198 -10.08 21.90 -4.73
C GLU A 198 -8.61 21.57 -5.01
N GLU A 199 -7.79 21.47 -3.96
CA GLU A 199 -6.35 21.16 -4.10
C GLU A 199 -6.04 19.68 -4.01
N GLY A 200 -6.94 18.89 -3.45
CA GLY A 200 -6.77 17.44 -3.26
C GLY A 200 -7.52 16.91 -2.04
N PRO A 201 -7.42 15.61 -1.77
CA PRO A 201 -8.09 14.98 -0.64
C PRO A 201 -7.41 15.27 0.70
N ILE A 202 -8.23 15.31 1.75
CA ILE A 202 -7.80 15.30 3.15
C ILE A 202 -8.42 14.08 3.81
N ALA A 203 -7.58 13.14 4.27
CA ALA A 203 -8.02 12.00 5.05
C ALA A 203 -7.74 12.25 6.54
N ILE A 204 -8.72 11.93 7.39
CA ILE A 204 -8.56 11.86 8.85
C ILE A 204 -8.86 10.41 9.26
N LEU A 205 -7.92 9.77 9.94
CA LEU A 205 -7.91 8.33 10.17
C LEU A 205 -7.71 8.01 11.66
N PRO A 206 -8.20 6.87 12.16
CA PRO A 206 -7.86 6.40 13.49
C PRO A 206 -6.36 6.38 13.76
N HIS A 207 -5.95 6.42 15.04
CA HIS A 207 -4.56 6.47 15.43
C HIS A 207 -4.24 5.39 16.48
N HIS A 208 -3.04 4.81 16.42
CA HIS A 208 -2.60 3.71 17.29
C HIS A 208 -2.50 4.08 18.79
N GLN A 209 -2.33 5.35 19.12
CA GLN A 209 -2.25 5.83 20.51
C GLN A 209 -3.63 5.96 21.18
N GLY A 210 -4.72 5.67 20.49
CA GLY A 210 -6.06 5.70 21.07
C GLY A 210 -6.97 6.78 20.50
N HIS A 211 -8.11 6.98 21.15
CA HIS A 211 -9.22 7.76 20.61
C HIS A 211 -8.97 9.27 20.58
N ASP A 212 -8.10 9.75 21.44
CA ASP A 212 -7.74 11.17 21.52
C ASP A 212 -6.73 11.61 20.45
N PHE A 213 -6.40 10.67 19.55
CA PHE A 213 -5.46 10.92 18.46
C PHE A 213 -6.05 10.53 17.09
N LYS A 214 -5.64 11.24 16.05
CA LYS A 214 -5.94 10.94 14.65
C LYS A 214 -4.70 11.10 13.79
N ASN A 215 -4.58 10.24 12.77
CA ASN A 215 -3.67 10.51 11.67
C ASN A 215 -4.35 11.41 10.64
N PHE A 216 -3.58 12.25 9.96
CA PHE A 216 -4.08 12.98 8.79
C PHE A 216 -3.16 12.79 7.59
N VAL A 217 -3.75 12.83 6.42
CA VAL A 217 -3.07 12.90 5.12
C VAL A 217 -3.72 14.01 4.34
N TRP A 218 -3.00 15.09 4.07
CA TRP A 218 -3.48 16.24 3.31
C TRP A 218 -2.72 16.34 1.99
N CYS A 219 -3.39 16.06 0.89
CA CYS A 219 -2.83 16.18 -0.45
C CYS A 219 -3.16 17.56 -1.01
N ALA A 220 -2.15 18.28 -1.45
CA ALA A 220 -2.29 19.60 -2.08
C ALA A 220 -1.11 19.90 -3.01
N SER A 221 -1.13 21.06 -3.69
CA SER A 221 -0.01 21.50 -4.51
C SER A 221 1.29 21.54 -3.70
N LYS A 222 2.43 21.30 -4.35
CA LYS A 222 3.76 21.36 -3.69
C LYS A 222 3.93 22.68 -2.94
N LYS A 223 3.51 23.80 -3.56
CA LYS A 223 3.59 25.15 -2.97
C LYS A 223 2.74 25.27 -1.70
N THR A 224 1.50 24.79 -1.71
CA THR A 224 0.62 24.80 -0.54
C THR A 224 1.20 23.97 0.60
N ILE A 225 1.73 22.77 0.30
CA ILE A 225 2.33 21.90 1.32
C ILE A 225 3.58 22.54 1.94
N GLU A 226 4.44 23.18 1.15
CA GLU A 226 5.60 23.91 1.65
C GLU A 226 5.18 25.05 2.61
N GLN A 227 4.12 25.76 2.32
CA GLN A 227 3.56 26.78 3.23
C GLN A 227 3.01 26.18 4.51
N LEU A 228 2.22 25.08 4.40
CA LEU A 228 1.61 24.39 5.54
C LEU A 228 2.65 23.84 6.53
N ILE A 229 3.83 23.42 6.05
CA ILE A 229 4.93 22.96 6.89
C ILE A 229 5.54 24.11 7.70
N GLN A 230 5.59 25.31 7.12
CA GLN A 230 6.22 26.48 7.76
C GLN A 230 5.31 27.15 8.82
N PHE A 231 4.01 26.90 8.80
CA PHE A 231 3.10 27.47 9.79
C PHE A 231 3.39 26.93 11.20
N ASP A 232 3.23 27.78 12.21
CA ASP A 232 3.12 27.32 13.60
C ASP A 232 1.89 26.42 13.77
N ASP A 233 1.85 25.69 14.86
CA ASP A 233 0.83 24.68 15.10
C ASP A 233 -0.58 25.26 15.15
N THR A 234 -0.74 26.45 15.73
CA THR A 234 -2.05 27.12 15.86
C THR A 234 -2.58 27.51 14.46
N THR A 235 -1.74 28.16 13.66
CA THR A 235 -2.09 28.56 12.30
C THR A 235 -2.37 27.34 11.43
N PHE A 236 -1.57 26.29 11.55
CA PHE A 236 -1.82 25.03 10.83
C PHE A 236 -3.17 24.42 11.17
N LEU A 237 -3.51 24.30 12.45
CA LEU A 237 -4.80 23.75 12.88
C LEU A 237 -5.99 24.55 12.36
N LEU A 238 -5.90 25.89 12.37
CA LEU A 238 -6.92 26.76 11.76
C LEU A 238 -7.06 26.47 10.27
N LYS A 239 -5.95 26.37 9.53
CA LYS A 239 -5.97 26.05 8.09
C LYS A 239 -6.56 24.68 7.79
N LEU A 240 -6.22 23.67 8.61
CA LEU A 240 -6.79 22.33 8.47
C LEU A 240 -8.30 22.34 8.72
N GLN A 241 -8.76 23.05 9.75
CA GLN A 241 -10.18 23.16 10.05
C GLN A 241 -10.95 23.94 8.94
N GLU A 242 -10.36 25.01 8.40
CA GLU A 242 -10.88 25.75 7.24
C GLU A 242 -10.97 24.85 5.98
N ALA A 243 -9.99 23.99 5.77
CA ALA A 243 -9.98 23.08 4.62
C ALA A 243 -11.01 21.95 4.77
N LEU A 244 -11.20 21.43 5.96
CA LEU A 244 -12.17 20.37 6.25
C LEU A 244 -13.62 20.85 6.17
N GLN A 245 -13.95 22.02 6.72
CA GLN A 245 -15.31 22.58 6.75
C GLN A 245 -16.39 21.55 7.14
N MET A 246 -16.10 20.71 8.13
CA MET A 246 -17.01 19.68 8.62
C MET A 246 -16.77 19.43 10.12
N PRO A 247 -17.81 19.06 10.87
CA PRO A 247 -17.71 18.81 12.31
C PRO A 247 -17.09 17.44 12.59
N ILE A 248 -15.77 17.36 12.56
CA ILE A 248 -15.04 16.12 12.94
C ILE A 248 -14.67 16.08 14.43
N GLY A 249 -15.08 17.09 15.22
CA GLY A 249 -14.67 17.30 16.60
C GLY A 249 -13.69 18.48 16.72
N LYS A 250 -12.98 18.56 17.85
CA LYS A 250 -12.03 19.65 18.12
C LYS A 250 -10.60 19.16 17.85
N LEU A 251 -9.86 19.93 17.07
CA LEU A 251 -8.42 19.74 16.83
C LEU A 251 -7.65 20.51 17.92
N ASN A 252 -6.93 19.81 18.80
CA ASN A 252 -6.27 20.40 19.95
C ASN A 252 -4.80 20.72 19.68
N LYS A 253 -4.07 19.78 19.06
CA LYS A 253 -2.64 19.89 18.81
C LYS A 253 -2.22 19.09 17.60
N VAL A 254 -1.19 19.55 16.87
CA VAL A 254 -0.47 18.75 15.88
C VAL A 254 0.80 18.19 16.49
N LEU A 255 1.10 16.91 16.29
CA LEU A 255 2.26 16.25 16.90
C LEU A 255 3.48 16.30 16.00
N HIS A 256 3.30 16.01 14.71
CA HIS A 256 4.36 16.07 13.69
C HIS A 256 3.76 16.25 12.30
N ARG A 257 4.58 16.72 11.37
CA ARG A 257 4.23 16.92 9.97
C ARG A 257 5.41 16.53 9.08
N LYS A 258 5.15 15.73 8.04
CA LYS A 258 6.15 15.35 7.03
C LYS A 258 5.53 15.29 5.65
N SER A 259 6.21 15.79 4.63
CA SER A 259 5.70 15.78 3.25
C SER A 259 6.34 14.68 2.41
N TYR A 260 5.56 14.19 1.44
CA TYR A 260 5.97 13.19 0.46
C TYR A 260 5.46 13.59 -0.92
N PRO A 261 6.32 13.69 -1.95
CA PRO A 261 5.87 13.95 -3.31
C PRO A 261 4.98 12.82 -3.84
N LEU A 262 3.94 13.19 -4.58
CA LEU A 262 2.95 12.26 -5.11
C LEU A 262 3.05 12.12 -6.62
N GLY A 263 2.88 10.89 -7.10
CA GLY A 263 2.83 10.58 -8.51
C GLY A 263 2.33 9.18 -8.78
N LEU A 264 2.05 8.93 -10.04
CA LEU A 264 1.76 7.63 -10.60
C LEU A 264 2.98 7.15 -11.38
N ASN A 265 3.42 5.91 -11.14
CA ASN A 265 4.54 5.31 -11.85
C ASN A 265 4.27 3.81 -12.04
N ILE A 266 3.90 3.41 -13.23
CA ILE A 266 3.34 2.08 -13.53
C ILE A 266 4.18 1.37 -14.58
N LYS A 267 4.49 0.10 -14.31
CA LYS A 267 4.99 -0.86 -15.30
C LYS A 267 3.79 -1.59 -15.91
N LYS A 268 3.63 -1.52 -17.23
CA LYS A 268 2.52 -2.17 -17.94
C LYS A 268 2.66 -3.68 -17.89
N ASN A 269 3.82 -4.19 -18.27
CA ASN A 269 4.16 -5.60 -18.18
C ASN A 269 4.97 -5.83 -16.91
N ILE A 270 4.38 -6.54 -15.96
CA ILE A 270 5.05 -6.88 -14.69
C ILE A 270 5.82 -8.19 -14.74
N VAL A 271 5.88 -8.82 -15.89
CA VAL A 271 6.65 -10.03 -16.17
C VAL A 271 7.45 -9.83 -17.44
N SER A 272 8.72 -10.22 -17.43
CA SER A 272 9.62 -10.24 -18.58
C SER A 272 10.60 -11.38 -18.41
N ASP A 273 10.61 -12.33 -19.30
CA ASP A 273 11.38 -13.56 -19.19
C ASP A 273 11.09 -14.29 -17.83
N ARG A 274 12.04 -14.33 -16.93
CA ARG A 274 11.96 -14.92 -15.60
C ARG A 274 12.02 -13.85 -14.49
N GLU A 275 11.78 -12.61 -14.85
CA GLU A 275 11.70 -11.47 -13.94
C GLU A 275 10.26 -11.09 -13.69
N VAL A 276 9.96 -10.68 -12.46
CA VAL A 276 8.64 -10.20 -12.07
C VAL A 276 8.75 -9.03 -11.10
N TRP A 277 7.91 -8.01 -11.31
CA TRP A 277 7.85 -6.79 -10.49
C TRP A 277 6.59 -6.82 -9.62
N ILE A 278 6.74 -6.54 -8.33
CA ILE A 278 5.63 -6.47 -7.36
C ILE A 278 5.71 -5.20 -6.50
N GLY A 279 4.58 -4.82 -5.91
CA GLY A 279 4.51 -3.64 -5.06
C GLY A 279 4.91 -2.35 -5.79
N ASN A 280 5.66 -1.46 -5.12
CA ASN A 280 6.10 -0.19 -5.71
C ASN A 280 7.09 -0.38 -6.89
N ALA A 281 7.75 -1.52 -7.00
CA ALA A 281 8.55 -1.85 -8.18
C ALA A 281 7.68 -2.02 -9.43
N ALA A 282 6.46 -2.56 -9.28
CA ALA A 282 5.47 -2.67 -10.35
C ALA A 282 4.65 -1.39 -10.54
N GLN A 283 4.08 -0.85 -9.45
CA GLN A 283 3.19 0.31 -9.49
C GLN A 283 3.25 1.16 -8.22
N THR A 284 3.48 2.46 -8.39
CA THR A 284 3.30 3.47 -7.34
C THR A 284 2.02 4.24 -7.62
N LEU A 285 1.15 4.34 -6.62
CA LEU A 285 -0.18 4.94 -6.73
C LEU A 285 -0.29 6.19 -5.87
N HIS A 286 -1.25 7.05 -6.19
CA HIS A 286 -1.67 8.12 -5.30
C HIS A 286 -2.19 7.52 -3.97
N PRO A 287 -1.89 8.12 -2.80
CA PRO A 287 -2.27 7.56 -1.49
C PRO A 287 -3.77 7.58 -1.20
N VAL A 288 -4.57 8.22 -2.05
CA VAL A 288 -6.03 8.23 -1.90
C VAL A 288 -6.57 6.80 -1.72
N ALA A 289 -7.40 6.64 -0.69
CA ALA A 289 -7.95 5.35 -0.28
C ALA A 289 -6.93 4.27 0.14
N GLY A 290 -5.65 4.61 0.35
CA GLY A 290 -4.64 3.73 0.95
C GLY A 290 -4.35 2.42 0.20
N GLN A 291 -4.49 2.38 -1.15
CA GLN A 291 -4.46 1.12 -1.90
C GLN A 291 -3.08 0.58 -2.26
N GLY A 292 -2.01 1.38 -2.18
CA GLY A 292 -0.69 0.99 -2.69
C GLY A 292 -0.14 -0.29 -2.05
N LEU A 293 -0.04 -0.34 -0.72
CA LEU A 293 0.45 -1.52 -0.01
C LEU A 293 -0.53 -2.70 -0.12
N ASN A 294 -1.83 -2.45 -0.05
CA ASN A 294 -2.85 -3.49 -0.17
C ASN A 294 -2.78 -4.22 -1.52
N LEU A 295 -2.58 -3.49 -2.61
CA LEU A 295 -2.38 -4.07 -3.94
C LEU A 295 -1.08 -4.88 -3.99
N GLY A 296 0.03 -4.34 -3.47
CA GLY A 296 1.33 -5.03 -3.43
C GLY A 296 1.30 -6.34 -2.63
N LEU A 297 0.59 -6.40 -1.50
CA LEU A 297 0.41 -7.63 -0.71
C LEU A 297 -0.39 -8.68 -1.48
N ARG A 298 -1.45 -8.27 -2.20
CA ARG A 298 -2.22 -9.19 -3.05
C ARG A 298 -1.38 -9.72 -4.22
N ASP A 299 -0.53 -8.87 -4.81
CA ASP A 299 0.40 -9.28 -5.87
C ASP A 299 1.40 -10.32 -5.35
N ALA A 300 2.03 -10.04 -4.21
CA ALA A 300 3.00 -10.94 -3.59
C ALA A 300 2.39 -12.29 -3.19
N TYR A 301 1.20 -12.28 -2.59
CA TYR A 301 0.48 -13.51 -2.22
C TYR A 301 0.18 -14.39 -3.44
N THR A 302 -0.35 -13.78 -4.51
CA THR A 302 -0.69 -14.52 -5.73
C THR A 302 0.56 -15.09 -6.41
N LEU A 303 1.65 -14.29 -6.46
CA LEU A 303 2.92 -14.73 -7.03
C LEU A 303 3.53 -15.88 -6.23
N ALA A 304 3.58 -15.75 -4.91
CA ALA A 304 4.15 -16.77 -4.03
C ALA A 304 3.42 -18.11 -4.19
N ASN A 305 2.09 -18.11 -4.26
CA ASN A 305 1.30 -19.31 -4.51
C ASN A 305 1.62 -19.94 -5.89
N ALA A 306 1.73 -19.11 -6.94
CA ALA A 306 2.02 -19.60 -8.29
C ALA A 306 3.42 -20.25 -8.38
N LEU A 307 4.43 -19.61 -7.77
CA LEU A 307 5.81 -20.12 -7.76
C LEU A 307 5.94 -21.35 -6.86
N ALA A 308 5.35 -21.38 -5.66
CA ALA A 308 5.35 -22.55 -4.80
C ALA A 308 4.73 -23.76 -5.49
N PHE A 309 3.61 -23.56 -6.19
CA PHE A 309 2.98 -24.63 -6.97
C PHE A 309 3.85 -25.12 -8.16
N PHE A 310 4.58 -24.22 -8.81
CA PHE A 310 5.52 -24.57 -9.88
C PHE A 310 6.68 -25.40 -9.32
N TYR A 311 7.37 -24.91 -8.26
CA TYR A 311 8.54 -25.57 -7.70
C TYR A 311 8.23 -26.86 -6.92
N ALA A 312 6.98 -27.08 -6.51
CA ALA A 312 6.57 -28.37 -5.93
C ALA A 312 6.52 -29.53 -6.94
N ARG A 313 6.80 -29.29 -8.25
CA ARG A 313 6.72 -30.29 -9.32
C ARG A 313 8.02 -30.38 -10.11
N PRO A 314 9.06 -30.99 -9.56
CA PRO A 314 10.39 -31.04 -10.19
C PRO A 314 10.41 -31.65 -11.60
N ASP A 315 9.53 -32.61 -11.87
CA ASP A 315 9.33 -33.23 -13.18
C ASP A 315 8.83 -32.27 -14.28
N GLN A 316 8.31 -31.13 -13.90
CA GLN A 316 7.79 -30.10 -14.82
C GLN A 316 8.69 -28.85 -14.88
N HIS A 317 9.84 -28.85 -14.21
CA HIS A 317 10.72 -27.70 -14.25
C HIS A 317 11.32 -27.50 -15.63
N SER A 318 11.03 -26.36 -16.22
CA SER A 318 11.66 -25.84 -17.42
C SER A 318 11.48 -24.33 -17.49
N VAL A 319 12.36 -23.65 -18.21
CA VAL A 319 12.27 -22.20 -18.43
C VAL A 319 10.92 -21.82 -19.03
N GLN A 320 10.46 -22.56 -20.03
CA GLN A 320 9.19 -22.32 -20.71
C GLN A 320 7.99 -22.44 -19.76
N LYS A 321 8.04 -23.43 -18.85
CA LYS A 321 6.96 -23.64 -17.88
C LYS A 321 6.95 -22.55 -16.81
N LEU A 322 8.13 -22.10 -16.35
CA LEU A 322 8.25 -20.96 -15.45
C LEU A 322 7.68 -19.69 -16.11
N GLN A 323 8.09 -19.38 -17.34
CA GLN A 323 7.56 -18.25 -18.09
C GLN A 323 6.04 -18.33 -18.24
N GLN A 324 5.49 -19.49 -18.57
CA GLN A 324 4.06 -19.71 -18.63
C GLN A 324 3.36 -19.44 -17.30
N THR A 325 3.95 -19.89 -16.18
CA THR A 325 3.43 -19.65 -14.82
C THR A 325 3.41 -18.17 -14.50
N LEU A 326 4.48 -17.44 -14.80
CA LEU A 326 4.57 -16.00 -14.59
C LEU A 326 3.60 -15.21 -15.46
N HIS A 327 3.39 -15.61 -16.73
CA HIS A 327 2.39 -14.99 -17.59
C HIS A 327 0.95 -15.24 -17.09
N GLN A 328 0.65 -16.43 -16.56
CA GLN A 328 -0.65 -16.73 -15.94
C GLN A 328 -0.87 -15.86 -14.70
N TYR A 329 0.17 -15.69 -13.85
CA TYR A 329 0.14 -14.75 -12.75
C TYR A 329 -0.19 -13.33 -13.20
N GLN A 330 0.51 -12.81 -14.23
CA GLN A 330 0.24 -11.47 -14.76
C GLN A 330 -1.22 -11.34 -15.23
N GLN A 331 -1.74 -12.30 -15.98
CA GLN A 331 -3.14 -12.29 -16.44
C GLN A 331 -4.15 -12.31 -15.30
N GLN A 332 -3.90 -13.11 -14.27
CA GLN A 332 -4.74 -13.18 -13.09
C GLN A 332 -4.77 -11.86 -12.32
N ARG A 333 -3.61 -11.19 -12.20
CA ARG A 333 -3.50 -9.92 -11.48
C ARG A 333 -3.97 -8.70 -12.26
N GLN A 334 -3.97 -8.79 -13.60
CA GLN A 334 -4.20 -7.64 -14.48
C GLN A 334 -5.51 -6.92 -14.18
N ARG A 335 -6.61 -7.64 -14.01
CA ARG A 335 -7.94 -7.04 -13.75
C ARG A 335 -7.97 -6.27 -12.43
N ASP A 336 -7.44 -6.84 -11.35
CA ASP A 336 -7.40 -6.20 -10.04
C ASP A 336 -6.48 -4.97 -10.05
N ARG A 337 -5.30 -5.09 -10.67
CA ARG A 337 -4.36 -3.97 -10.84
C ARG A 337 -4.99 -2.83 -11.63
N ASP A 338 -5.53 -3.12 -12.81
CA ASP A 338 -6.12 -2.12 -13.69
C ASP A 338 -7.30 -1.40 -13.02
N ALA A 339 -8.17 -2.14 -12.33
CA ALA A 339 -9.29 -1.57 -11.60
C ALA A 339 -8.81 -0.66 -10.46
N THR A 340 -7.83 -1.11 -9.65
CA THR A 340 -7.29 -0.32 -8.55
C THR A 340 -6.57 0.93 -9.06
N ILE A 341 -5.74 0.82 -10.09
CA ILE A 341 -5.02 1.94 -10.71
C ILE A 341 -6.01 2.97 -11.26
N ARG A 342 -7.02 2.52 -12.03
CA ARG A 342 -8.02 3.43 -12.62
C ARG A 342 -8.83 4.15 -11.56
N VAL A 343 -9.28 3.45 -10.52
CA VAL A 343 -10.05 4.07 -9.44
C VAL A 343 -9.21 5.11 -8.70
N THR A 344 -7.97 4.79 -8.33
CA THR A 344 -7.10 5.74 -7.62
C THR A 344 -6.69 6.94 -8.49
N ASP A 345 -6.35 6.73 -9.77
CA ASP A 345 -6.03 7.84 -10.69
C ASP A 345 -7.27 8.71 -10.99
N LEU A 346 -8.44 8.09 -11.16
CA LEU A 346 -9.70 8.81 -11.32
C LEU A 346 -10.00 9.67 -10.09
N MET A 347 -9.92 9.12 -8.89
CA MET A 347 -10.12 9.86 -7.64
C MET A 347 -9.13 11.03 -7.52
N ALA A 348 -7.84 10.80 -7.78
CA ALA A 348 -6.83 11.86 -7.71
C ALA A 348 -7.05 12.95 -8.78
N SER A 349 -7.47 12.59 -9.98
CA SER A 349 -7.59 13.51 -11.12
C SER A 349 -8.93 14.26 -11.17
N VAL A 350 -10.05 13.55 -10.93
CA VAL A 350 -11.40 14.09 -11.05
C VAL A 350 -11.68 15.09 -9.92
N PHE A 351 -11.17 14.84 -8.72
CA PHE A 351 -11.36 15.74 -7.60
C PHE A 351 -10.43 16.97 -7.62
N ALA A 352 -9.42 17.01 -8.46
CA ALA A 352 -8.57 18.18 -8.69
C ALA A 352 -9.14 19.17 -9.73
N THR A 353 -10.30 18.87 -10.37
CA THR A 353 -10.87 19.69 -11.45
C THR A 353 -12.11 20.42 -10.97
N ASN A 354 -12.17 21.76 -11.12
CA ASN A 354 -13.33 22.60 -10.71
C ASN A 354 -14.31 22.91 -11.86
N ALA A 355 -14.15 22.30 -13.03
CA ALA A 355 -15.08 22.51 -14.13
C ALA A 355 -16.49 21.99 -13.77
N PHE A 356 -17.51 22.82 -13.98
CA PHE A 356 -18.90 22.58 -13.56
C PHE A 356 -19.44 21.17 -13.90
N PRO A 357 -19.24 20.61 -15.12
CA PRO A 357 -19.74 19.28 -15.45
C PRO A 357 -19.17 18.18 -14.54
N PHE A 358 -17.88 18.28 -14.20
CA PHE A 358 -17.21 17.30 -13.32
C PHE A 358 -17.65 17.42 -11.86
N VAL A 359 -17.90 18.64 -11.39
CA VAL A 359 -18.42 18.90 -10.04
C VAL A 359 -19.81 18.26 -9.87
N LEU A 360 -20.69 18.48 -10.84
CA LEU A 360 -22.04 17.89 -10.85
C LEU A 360 -21.96 16.36 -10.92
N ALA A 361 -21.16 15.81 -11.82
CA ALA A 361 -21.00 14.37 -11.97
C ALA A 361 -20.47 13.70 -10.68
N ARG A 362 -19.53 14.33 -9.98
CA ARG A 362 -19.01 13.84 -8.66
C ARG A 362 -20.11 13.82 -7.59
N GLY A 363 -20.86 14.91 -7.47
CA GLY A 363 -21.96 14.97 -6.51
C GLY A 363 -23.01 13.90 -6.77
N LEU A 364 -23.40 13.72 -8.03
CA LEU A 364 -24.31 12.65 -8.45
C LEU A 364 -23.73 11.25 -8.19
N ALA A 365 -22.43 11.02 -8.48
CA ALA A 365 -21.78 9.75 -8.23
C ALA A 365 -21.73 9.40 -6.73
N LEU A 366 -21.34 10.33 -5.86
CA LEU A 366 -21.37 10.15 -4.39
C LEU A 366 -22.78 9.90 -3.88
N SER A 367 -23.77 10.64 -4.40
CA SER A 367 -25.17 10.42 -4.05
C SER A 367 -25.68 9.04 -4.53
N ALA A 368 -25.32 8.65 -5.75
CA ALA A 368 -25.67 7.33 -6.27
C ALA A 368 -25.04 6.20 -5.41
N LEU A 369 -23.77 6.33 -4.99
CA LEU A 369 -23.15 5.39 -4.06
C LEU A 369 -23.90 5.34 -2.72
N GLN A 370 -24.43 6.48 -2.22
CA GLN A 370 -25.19 6.49 -0.98
C GLN A 370 -26.52 5.74 -1.12
N TRP A 371 -27.24 5.91 -2.24
CA TRP A 371 -28.61 5.43 -2.43
C TRP A 371 -28.74 4.08 -3.17
N ILE A 372 -27.62 3.55 -3.73
CA ILE A 372 -27.59 2.28 -4.45
C ILE A 372 -26.70 1.29 -3.70
N PRO A 373 -27.22 0.55 -2.69
CA PRO A 373 -26.43 -0.33 -1.85
C PRO A 373 -25.60 -1.37 -2.63
N PRO A 374 -26.09 -2.00 -3.71
CA PRO A 374 -25.28 -2.96 -4.47
C PRO A 374 -24.00 -2.33 -5.05
N LEU A 375 -24.08 -1.12 -5.58
CA LEU A 375 -22.94 -0.40 -6.14
C LEU A 375 -21.92 -0.02 -5.06
N LYS A 376 -22.42 0.50 -3.92
CA LYS A 376 -21.59 0.81 -2.75
C LYS A 376 -20.87 -0.42 -2.22
N ASN A 377 -21.58 -1.53 -2.06
CA ASN A 377 -21.03 -2.79 -1.57
C ASN A 377 -20.00 -3.39 -2.53
N GLN A 378 -20.23 -3.31 -3.84
CA GLN A 378 -19.29 -3.77 -4.85
C GLN A 378 -18.00 -2.96 -4.80
N LEU A 379 -18.07 -1.62 -4.73
CA LEU A 379 -16.90 -0.75 -4.62
C LEU A 379 -16.12 -1.03 -3.33
N ALA A 380 -16.82 -1.13 -2.20
CA ALA A 380 -16.19 -1.40 -0.92
C ALA A 380 -15.50 -2.77 -0.90
N ARG A 381 -16.14 -3.82 -1.42
CA ARG A 381 -15.53 -5.15 -1.55
C ARG A 381 -14.32 -5.14 -2.46
N GLN A 382 -14.40 -4.45 -3.60
CA GLN A 382 -13.25 -4.27 -4.51
C GLN A 382 -12.06 -3.60 -3.81
N MET A 383 -12.31 -2.56 -3.00
CA MET A 383 -11.25 -1.87 -2.26
C MET A 383 -10.69 -2.71 -1.10
N MET A 384 -11.50 -3.55 -0.47
CA MET A 384 -11.08 -4.38 0.67
C MET A 384 -10.35 -5.66 0.23
N PHE A 385 -10.85 -6.34 -0.77
CA PHE A 385 -10.41 -7.69 -1.15
C PHE A 385 -9.81 -7.77 -2.56
N GLY A 386 -9.96 -6.73 -3.38
CA GLY A 386 -9.64 -6.79 -4.80
C GLY A 386 -10.64 -7.68 -5.56
N GLN A 387 -10.21 -8.17 -6.69
CA GLN A 387 -10.96 -9.18 -7.46
C GLN A 387 -10.49 -10.58 -7.01
N ARG A 388 -11.05 -11.05 -5.92
CA ARG A 388 -10.90 -12.44 -5.46
C ARG A 388 -12.11 -13.26 -5.85
#